data_b5d09db67c45a7d2b17afd527bcbfb9e
#
_entry.id   b5d09db67c45a7d2b17afd527bcbfb9e
#
_cell.length_a   1.000
_cell.length_b   1.000
_cell.length_c   1.000
_cell.angle_alpha   90.00
_cell.angle_beta   90.00
_cell.angle_gamma   90.00
#
_symmetry.space_group_name_H-M   'P 1'
#
loop_
_entity.id
_entity.type
_entity.pdbx_description
1 polymer ?
#
loop_
_entity_poly.entity_id
_entity_poly.type
_entity_poly.pdbx_seq_one_letter_code
_entity_poly.pdbx_strand_id
1 'polypeptide(L)'
;MTEGDYRHVYVVIEHIDGKLLPVSLEMLGEARRLFDDFNTRYSSKEKVVAVLLGHNIKDLSQILIEHGADSVVIVDRPELDALINKIHTKVICQICLDVETSAKIEPAYAMEFKRPRYMFFAADGIGRHLSSTVLAELDSGLASDVNQLIISDLDISHPIKTGGKHIIYKKTLEMYRVDFSGFLWTTILCLDNINENLSMREYSPQSCNIIPGAFVPKERDPQRQGKVIEFQPKIDENDLKIKVLSQKFVENEIDFDNYKTVVSFGRGIQDAPEKNIKLIEEFAKQLNAQVGISLPIAKNVFTASPAITSNYMIPSRVIGTSGRKISPMLYIAFGISGAMQHVSGMEDSQFVISVNADENSPVKDVSDIFLKGRMEDVIPLLMEELKNQQITLQVK
;
A
#
# COMPACT_ATOMS: atom_id res chain seq x y z
N MET A 1 31.21 6.98 -9.33
CA MET A 1 30.31 7.37 -8.22
C MET A 1 31.02 7.09 -6.93
N THR A 2 31.12 8.06 -6.08
CA THR A 2 31.64 7.86 -4.72
C THR A 2 30.55 7.09 -3.95
N GLU A 3 30.84 5.87 -3.51
CA GLU A 3 29.91 5.03 -2.71
C GLU A 3 29.46 5.72 -1.40
N GLY A 4 29.98 6.90 -1.11
CA GLY A 4 29.90 7.63 0.13
C GLY A 4 28.72 8.57 0.31
N ASP A 5 28.10 9.03 -0.79
CA ASP A 5 27.24 10.22 -0.74
C ASP A 5 25.79 9.93 -0.32
N TYR A 6 25.35 8.67 -0.37
CA TYR A 6 24.00 8.23 -0.05
C TYR A 6 24.02 7.28 1.12
N ARG A 7 23.21 7.56 2.14
CA ARG A 7 23.21 6.81 3.40
C ARG A 7 21.80 6.62 3.93
N HIS A 8 21.60 5.53 4.63
CA HIS A 8 20.39 5.26 5.41
C HIS A 8 19.13 4.99 4.56
N VAL A 9 18.13 4.41 5.17
CA VAL A 9 16.76 4.37 4.64
C VAL A 9 15.88 5.30 5.46
N TYR A 10 15.13 6.16 4.78
CA TYR A 10 14.15 7.02 5.40
C TYR A 10 12.75 6.45 5.14
N VAL A 11 12.01 6.21 6.19
CA VAL A 11 10.64 5.72 6.16
C VAL A 11 9.72 6.86 6.56
N VAL A 12 8.89 7.33 5.63
CA VAL A 12 7.92 8.39 5.90
C VAL A 12 6.74 7.79 6.63
N ILE A 13 6.51 8.27 7.85
CA ILE A 13 5.52 7.72 8.77
C ILE A 13 4.19 8.44 8.60
N GLU A 14 3.13 7.67 8.53
CA GLU A 14 1.77 8.16 8.45
C GLU A 14 1.00 7.88 9.74
N HIS A 15 0.23 8.87 10.16
CA HIS A 15 -0.67 8.79 11.30
C HIS A 15 -1.93 9.62 11.04
N ILE A 16 -2.99 9.29 11.75
CA ILE A 16 -4.26 10.03 11.76
C ILE A 16 -4.61 10.31 13.21
N ASP A 17 -4.80 11.57 13.56
CA ASP A 17 -5.14 12.01 14.91
C ASP A 17 -4.23 11.40 16.00
N GLY A 18 -2.93 11.37 15.76
CA GLY A 18 -1.94 10.80 16.68
C GLY A 18 -1.94 9.27 16.77
N LYS A 19 -2.62 8.57 15.86
CA LYS A 19 -2.59 7.10 15.76
C LYS A 19 -1.82 6.69 14.52
N LEU A 20 -0.79 5.88 14.69
CA LEU A 20 -0.01 5.34 13.59
C LEU A 20 -0.88 4.46 12.67
N LEU A 21 -0.73 4.63 11.37
CA LEU A 21 -1.33 3.71 10.42
C LEU A 21 -0.53 2.39 10.38
N PRO A 22 -1.18 1.22 10.28
CA PRO A 22 -0.50 -0.08 10.26
C PRO A 22 0.62 -0.17 9.24
N VAL A 23 0.42 0.38 8.03
CA VAL A 23 1.41 0.39 6.95
C VAL A 23 2.74 1.06 7.36
N SER A 24 2.71 2.05 8.26
CA SER A 24 3.93 2.68 8.77
C SER A 24 4.79 1.71 9.56
N LEU A 25 4.18 0.82 10.35
CA LEU A 25 4.90 -0.22 11.10
C LEU A 25 5.36 -1.36 10.20
N GLU A 26 4.58 -1.71 9.17
CA GLU A 26 4.98 -2.66 8.12
C GLU A 26 6.23 -2.18 7.39
N MET A 27 6.25 -0.92 6.94
CA MET A 27 7.40 -0.31 6.26
C MET A 27 8.64 -0.28 7.15
N LEU A 28 8.50 0.04 8.45
CA LEU A 28 9.61 0.00 9.40
C LEU A 28 10.14 -1.43 9.60
N GLY A 29 9.27 -2.40 9.72
CA GLY A 29 9.63 -3.82 9.84
C GLY A 29 10.44 -4.29 8.65
N GLU A 30 10.01 -3.98 7.43
CA GLU A 30 10.72 -4.34 6.20
C GLU A 30 12.04 -3.56 6.04
N ALA A 31 12.06 -2.26 6.34
CA ALA A 31 13.30 -1.48 6.34
C ALA A 31 14.33 -2.06 7.32
N ARG A 32 13.88 -2.52 8.50
CA ARG A 32 14.76 -3.16 9.49
C ARG A 32 15.31 -4.49 8.97
N ARG A 33 14.46 -5.35 8.41
CA ARG A 33 14.87 -6.62 7.81
C ARG A 33 15.95 -6.40 6.73
N LEU A 34 15.72 -5.46 5.82
CA LEU A 34 16.66 -5.13 4.75
C LEU A 34 17.97 -4.59 5.30
N PHE A 35 17.94 -3.73 6.32
CA PHE A 35 19.14 -3.08 6.83
C PHE A 35 19.96 -3.93 7.82
N ASP A 36 19.35 -4.93 8.44
CA ASP A 36 20.10 -5.96 9.20
C ASP A 36 20.97 -6.80 8.26
N ASP A 37 20.41 -7.24 7.11
CA ASP A 37 21.15 -7.94 6.07
C ASP A 37 22.17 -7.02 5.37
N PHE A 38 21.77 -5.80 5.01
CA PHE A 38 22.62 -4.81 4.36
C PHE A 38 23.88 -4.50 5.19
N ASN A 39 23.72 -4.18 6.46
CA ASN A 39 24.83 -3.85 7.34
C ASN A 39 25.79 -5.03 7.54
N THR A 40 25.26 -6.25 7.57
CA THR A 40 26.07 -7.47 7.64
C THR A 40 26.84 -7.68 6.34
N ARG A 41 26.15 -7.63 5.19
CA ARG A 41 26.73 -7.90 3.86
C ARG A 41 27.79 -6.88 3.47
N TYR A 42 27.55 -5.60 3.73
CA TYR A 42 28.42 -4.50 3.31
C TYR A 42 29.30 -3.96 4.44
N SER A 43 29.33 -4.60 5.61
CA SER A 43 30.12 -4.17 6.78
C SER A 43 29.87 -2.69 7.11
N SER A 44 28.63 -2.23 7.05
CA SER A 44 28.24 -0.83 7.26
C SER A 44 27.46 -0.63 8.56
N LYS A 45 27.19 0.65 8.91
CA LYS A 45 26.41 1.06 10.08
C LYS A 45 25.25 1.97 9.69
N GLU A 46 24.69 1.73 8.52
CA GLU A 46 23.58 2.53 8.04
C GLU A 46 22.30 2.28 8.87
N LYS A 47 21.47 3.29 8.99
CA LYS A 47 20.34 3.34 9.94
C LYS A 47 18.98 3.27 9.24
N VAL A 48 18.01 2.75 9.97
CA VAL A 48 16.59 2.90 9.65
C VAL A 48 16.10 4.15 10.36
N VAL A 49 15.66 5.14 9.59
CA VAL A 49 15.25 6.45 10.07
C VAL A 49 13.75 6.65 9.80
N ALA A 50 12.97 6.81 10.85
CA ALA A 50 11.57 7.21 10.73
C ALA A 50 11.47 8.73 10.57
N VAL A 51 10.75 9.20 9.56
CA VAL A 51 10.46 10.63 9.34
C VAL A 51 9.02 10.87 9.75
N LEU A 52 8.82 11.57 10.87
CA LEU A 52 7.54 11.77 11.53
C LEU A 52 7.17 13.25 11.54
N LEU A 53 6.08 13.62 10.85
CA LEU A 53 5.59 14.99 10.75
C LEU A 53 4.17 15.07 11.29
N GLY A 54 3.86 16.12 12.05
CA GLY A 54 2.51 16.36 12.58
C GLY A 54 2.47 17.40 13.68
N HIS A 55 1.45 17.31 14.52
CA HIS A 55 1.29 18.14 15.70
C HIS A 55 0.86 17.31 16.91
N ASN A 56 1.47 17.56 18.08
CA ASN A 56 1.27 16.78 19.31
C ASN A 56 1.55 15.26 19.15
N ILE A 57 2.65 14.91 18.48
CA ILE A 57 2.97 13.55 18.07
C ILE A 57 4.24 12.96 18.72
N LYS A 58 4.83 13.65 19.70
CA LYS A 58 6.10 13.23 20.31
C LYS A 58 6.06 11.81 20.88
N ASP A 59 4.94 11.40 21.44
CA ASP A 59 4.76 10.09 22.05
C ASP A 59 4.86 8.94 21.04
N LEU A 60 4.63 9.20 19.76
CA LEU A 60 4.77 8.21 18.70
C LEU A 60 6.23 7.81 18.46
N SER A 61 7.18 8.68 18.80
CA SER A 61 8.61 8.45 18.53
C SER A 61 9.12 7.17 19.21
N GLN A 62 8.74 6.94 20.46
CA GLN A 62 9.17 5.74 21.20
C GLN A 62 8.56 4.47 20.58
N ILE A 63 7.31 4.53 20.14
CA ILE A 63 6.64 3.39 19.47
C ILE A 63 7.38 3.02 18.19
N LEU A 64 7.79 4.01 17.39
CA LEU A 64 8.54 3.79 16.14
C LEU A 64 9.92 3.15 16.40
N ILE A 65 10.60 3.56 17.48
CA ILE A 65 11.88 2.97 17.91
C ILE A 65 11.65 1.49 18.27
N GLU A 66 10.65 1.21 19.08
CA GLU A 66 10.32 -0.15 19.53
C GLU A 66 9.94 -1.08 18.36
N HIS A 67 9.44 -0.53 17.24
CA HIS A 67 9.13 -1.27 16.02
C HIS A 67 10.26 -1.27 14.96
N GLY A 68 11.46 -0.79 15.30
CA GLY A 68 12.64 -1.03 14.45
C GLY A 68 13.41 0.20 13.97
N ALA A 69 12.93 1.42 14.21
CA ALA A 69 13.70 2.61 13.89
C ALA A 69 14.96 2.72 14.78
N ASP A 70 16.09 3.11 14.18
CA ASP A 70 17.31 3.48 14.91
C ASP A 70 17.28 4.95 15.32
N SER A 71 16.59 5.76 14.50
CA SER A 71 16.38 7.18 14.76
C SER A 71 15.00 7.61 14.26
N VAL A 72 14.41 8.57 14.98
CA VAL A 72 13.18 9.26 14.56
C VAL A 72 13.53 10.73 14.35
N VAL A 73 13.40 11.20 13.11
CA VAL A 73 13.46 12.64 12.80
C VAL A 73 12.04 13.16 12.88
N ILE A 74 11.79 13.99 13.91
CA ILE A 74 10.45 14.49 14.20
C ILE A 74 10.33 15.99 13.90
N VAL A 75 9.21 16.37 13.29
CA VAL A 75 8.76 17.76 13.18
C VAL A 75 7.36 17.86 13.80
N ASP A 76 7.31 18.36 15.03
CA ASP A 76 6.06 18.55 15.78
C ASP A 76 5.68 20.01 15.78
N ARG A 77 4.78 20.41 14.86
CA ARG A 77 4.39 21.80 14.66
C ARG A 77 2.92 21.94 14.27
N PRO A 78 2.22 23.00 14.75
CA PRO A 78 0.81 23.24 14.41
C PRO A 78 0.52 23.31 12.90
N GLU A 79 1.48 23.78 12.11
CA GLU A 79 1.33 23.90 10.65
C GLU A 79 1.26 22.56 9.93
N LEU A 80 1.60 21.47 10.63
CA LEU A 80 1.59 20.08 10.13
C LEU A 80 0.46 19.24 10.74
N ASP A 81 -0.46 19.85 11.49
CA ASP A 81 -1.60 19.16 12.10
C ASP A 81 -2.50 18.47 11.06
N ALA A 82 -2.78 19.16 9.98
CA ALA A 82 -3.48 18.60 8.84
C ALA A 82 -2.54 18.37 7.65
N LEU A 83 -2.78 17.32 6.87
CA LEU A 83 -2.00 17.06 5.68
C LEU A 83 -2.19 18.16 4.62
N ILE A 84 -1.18 18.98 4.43
CA ILE A 84 -1.06 19.92 3.31
C ILE A 84 0.16 19.51 2.50
N ASN A 85 -0.07 18.87 1.36
CA ASN A 85 0.98 18.22 0.58
C ASN A 85 2.19 19.13 0.31
N LYS A 86 1.96 20.40 -0.04
CA LYS A 86 3.04 21.36 -0.32
C LYS A 86 3.99 21.55 0.86
N ILE A 87 3.45 21.71 2.06
CA ILE A 87 4.27 21.95 3.28
C ILE A 87 4.98 20.67 3.66
N HIS A 88 4.29 19.52 3.66
CA HIS A 88 4.87 18.22 3.99
C HIS A 88 6.00 17.85 3.03
N THR A 89 5.79 18.04 1.71
CA THR A 89 6.84 17.86 0.70
C THR A 89 8.07 18.71 1.00
N LYS A 90 7.87 20.02 1.23
CA LYS A 90 8.97 20.94 1.53
C LYS A 90 9.76 20.53 2.77
N VAL A 91 9.07 20.12 3.84
CA VAL A 91 9.70 19.71 5.10
C VAL A 91 10.48 18.39 4.91
N ILE A 92 9.88 17.39 4.24
CA ILE A 92 10.57 16.12 3.96
C ILE A 92 11.82 16.36 3.11
N CYS A 93 11.74 17.18 2.07
CA CYS A 93 12.90 17.50 1.22
C CYS A 93 14.01 18.23 2.02
N GLN A 94 13.65 19.14 2.94
CA GLN A 94 14.64 19.76 3.82
C GLN A 94 15.33 18.73 4.71
N ILE A 95 14.60 17.81 5.32
CA ILE A 95 15.18 16.71 6.13
C ILE A 95 16.13 15.85 5.28
N CYS A 96 15.74 15.53 4.05
CA CYS A 96 16.55 14.71 3.15
C CYS A 96 17.89 15.37 2.74
N LEU A 97 17.97 16.69 2.80
CA LEU A 97 19.15 17.47 2.37
C LEU A 97 19.95 18.02 3.56
N ASP A 98 19.49 17.78 4.81
CA ASP A 98 20.11 18.37 5.99
C ASP A 98 21.28 17.54 6.53
N VAL A 99 22.50 18.04 6.32
CA VAL A 99 23.74 17.40 6.77
C VAL A 99 23.83 17.33 8.29
N GLU A 100 23.30 18.34 9.01
CA GLU A 100 23.34 18.36 10.47
C GLU A 100 22.46 17.26 11.09
N THR A 101 21.29 17.03 10.52
CA THR A 101 20.41 15.92 10.91
C THR A 101 21.09 14.58 10.63
N SER A 102 21.71 14.41 9.48
CA SER A 102 22.49 13.22 9.17
C SER A 102 23.64 12.98 10.15
N ALA A 103 24.34 14.03 10.54
CA ALA A 103 25.40 13.95 11.57
C ALA A 103 24.87 13.48 12.94
N LYS A 104 23.67 13.88 13.30
CA LYS A 104 23.01 13.43 14.55
C LYS A 104 22.58 11.97 14.46
N ILE A 105 22.14 11.51 13.28
CA ILE A 105 21.78 10.11 13.04
C ILE A 105 23.00 9.22 13.21
N GLU A 106 24.06 9.43 12.43
CA GLU A 106 25.30 8.66 12.49
C GLU A 106 26.51 9.57 12.18
N PRO A 107 27.24 10.02 13.22
CA PRO A 107 28.36 10.96 13.05
C PRO A 107 29.45 10.48 12.09
N ALA A 108 29.64 9.17 11.97
CA ALA A 108 30.65 8.59 11.08
C ALA A 108 30.40 8.90 9.59
N TYR A 109 29.18 9.24 9.23
CA TYR A 109 28.81 9.54 7.84
C TYR A 109 28.49 11.02 7.56
N ALA A 110 28.66 11.89 8.55
CA ALA A 110 28.28 13.30 8.45
C ALA A 110 28.95 14.05 7.28
N MET A 111 30.20 13.76 7.00
CA MET A 111 30.99 14.44 5.94
C MET A 111 30.69 13.93 4.53
N GLU A 112 30.02 12.79 4.41
CA GLU A 112 29.79 12.08 3.16
C GLU A 112 28.30 12.00 2.80
N PHE A 113 27.44 12.67 3.57
CA PHE A 113 25.98 12.61 3.35
C PHE A 113 25.55 13.65 2.32
N LYS A 114 24.94 13.18 1.23
CA LYS A 114 24.30 14.01 0.22
C LYS A 114 22.76 13.96 0.38
N ARG A 115 22.21 12.77 0.52
CA ARG A 115 20.78 12.51 0.78
C ARG A 115 20.56 11.03 1.18
N PRO A 116 19.35 10.64 1.58
CA PRO A 116 19.04 9.24 1.85
C PRO A 116 19.39 8.33 0.67
N ARG A 117 19.79 7.08 0.95
CA ARG A 117 19.99 6.06 -0.07
C ARG A 117 18.67 5.51 -0.58
N TYR A 118 17.76 5.22 0.35
CA TYR A 118 16.42 4.73 0.03
C TYR A 118 15.35 5.53 0.77
N MET A 119 14.15 5.60 0.17
CA MET A 119 12.98 6.17 0.84
C MET A 119 11.74 5.32 0.61
N PHE A 120 10.99 5.09 1.68
CA PHE A 120 9.76 4.31 1.66
C PHE A 120 8.57 5.18 2.07
N PHE A 121 7.47 5.05 1.32
CA PHE A 121 6.20 5.71 1.54
C PHE A 121 5.09 4.66 1.52
N ALA A 122 3.91 4.96 2.04
CA ALA A 122 2.76 4.09 1.86
C ALA A 122 2.15 4.23 0.45
N ALA A 123 1.57 3.16 -0.08
CA ALA A 123 0.83 3.21 -1.35
C ALA A 123 -0.67 3.45 -1.11
N ASP A 124 -1.00 4.36 -0.20
CA ASP A 124 -2.35 4.85 0.06
C ASP A 124 -2.61 6.24 -0.52
N GLY A 125 -3.70 6.91 -0.13
CA GLY A 125 -4.04 8.24 -0.63
C GLY A 125 -3.05 9.33 -0.22
N ILE A 126 -2.44 9.20 0.95
CA ILE A 126 -1.46 10.17 1.50
C ILE A 126 -0.09 9.93 0.87
N GLY A 127 0.44 8.73 1.02
CA GLY A 127 1.81 8.42 0.63
C GLY A 127 2.03 8.43 -0.87
N ARG A 128 1.05 8.03 -1.70
CA ARG A 128 1.16 8.17 -3.16
C ARG A 128 1.31 9.62 -3.58
N HIS A 129 0.60 10.53 -2.92
CA HIS A 129 0.70 11.95 -3.23
C HIS A 129 2.04 12.52 -2.74
N LEU A 130 2.43 12.23 -1.49
CA LEU A 130 3.71 12.71 -0.94
C LEU A 130 4.90 12.13 -1.69
N SER A 131 4.93 10.84 -1.96
CA SER A 131 6.04 10.21 -2.68
C SER A 131 6.27 10.86 -4.04
N SER A 132 5.21 11.11 -4.81
CA SER A 132 5.29 11.72 -6.14
C SER A 132 5.89 13.11 -6.09
N THR A 133 5.46 13.96 -5.13
CA THR A 133 5.93 15.34 -5.03
C THR A 133 7.32 15.45 -4.41
N VAL A 134 7.63 14.66 -3.38
CA VAL A 134 8.97 14.62 -2.76
C VAL A 134 10.03 14.15 -3.76
N LEU A 135 9.74 13.08 -4.51
CA LEU A 135 10.71 12.53 -5.46
C LEU A 135 10.87 13.41 -6.70
N ALA A 136 9.82 14.14 -7.10
CA ALA A 136 9.93 15.16 -8.14
C ALA A 136 10.83 16.32 -7.70
N GLU A 137 10.70 16.80 -6.46
CA GLU A 137 11.54 17.87 -5.90
C GLU A 137 13.00 17.43 -5.71
N LEU A 138 13.22 16.17 -5.31
CA LEU A 138 14.55 15.59 -5.18
C LEU A 138 15.15 15.12 -6.52
N ASP A 139 14.46 15.29 -7.63
CA ASP A 139 14.85 14.82 -8.98
C ASP A 139 15.26 13.35 -9.00
N SER A 140 14.42 12.48 -8.42
CA SER A 140 14.69 11.06 -8.32
C SER A 140 13.52 10.17 -8.81
N GLY A 141 13.75 8.85 -8.85
CA GLY A 141 12.79 7.87 -9.34
C GLY A 141 11.88 7.33 -8.22
N LEU A 142 10.68 6.91 -8.62
CA LEU A 142 9.69 6.30 -7.75
C LEU A 142 9.13 5.04 -8.39
N ALA A 143 9.17 3.91 -7.66
CA ALA A 143 8.38 2.73 -7.98
C ALA A 143 7.08 2.73 -7.19
N SER A 144 5.95 2.55 -7.87
CA SER A 144 4.63 2.54 -7.22
C SER A 144 4.12 1.11 -6.99
N ASP A 145 3.35 0.95 -5.91
CA ASP A 145 2.60 -0.28 -5.60
C ASP A 145 3.51 -1.50 -5.40
N VAL A 146 4.60 -1.29 -4.66
CA VAL A 146 5.61 -2.32 -4.39
C VAL A 146 5.14 -3.22 -3.25
N ASN A 147 5.38 -4.52 -3.41
CA ASN A 147 5.02 -5.53 -2.40
C ASN A 147 6.16 -6.51 -2.07
N GLN A 148 7.34 -6.36 -2.69
CA GLN A 148 8.55 -7.08 -2.30
C GLN A 148 9.79 -6.23 -2.57
N LEU A 149 10.79 -6.31 -1.69
CA LEU A 149 12.02 -5.53 -1.75
C LEU A 149 13.25 -6.41 -1.52
N ILE A 150 14.29 -6.20 -2.34
CA ILE A 150 15.60 -6.83 -2.20
C ILE A 150 16.67 -5.75 -2.43
N ILE A 151 17.80 -5.85 -1.72
CA ILE A 151 18.99 -5.02 -2.00
C ILE A 151 20.10 -5.94 -2.49
N SER A 152 20.65 -5.64 -3.67
CA SER A 152 21.71 -6.46 -4.26
C SER A 152 22.70 -5.65 -5.11
N ASP A 153 23.76 -6.31 -5.54
CA ASP A 153 24.67 -5.81 -6.55
C ASP A 153 24.29 -6.46 -7.90
N LEU A 154 24.00 -5.63 -8.90
CA LEU A 154 23.48 -6.07 -10.20
C LEU A 154 24.45 -5.74 -11.32
N ASP A 155 24.83 -6.74 -12.12
CA ASP A 155 25.54 -6.52 -13.38
C ASP A 155 24.53 -6.22 -14.51
N ILE A 156 24.51 -4.98 -14.97
CA ILE A 156 23.52 -4.50 -15.92
C ILE A 156 24.21 -3.94 -17.18
N SER A 157 23.72 -4.42 -18.33
CA SER A 157 23.99 -3.79 -19.63
C SER A 157 22.70 -3.18 -20.17
N HIS A 158 22.69 -1.86 -20.37
CA HIS A 158 21.52 -1.13 -20.85
C HIS A 158 21.92 -0.08 -21.88
N PRO A 159 21.29 -0.05 -23.08
CA PRO A 159 21.71 0.87 -24.18
C PRO A 159 21.80 2.33 -23.76
N ILE A 160 20.83 2.82 -22.98
CA ILE A 160 20.78 4.22 -22.54
C ILE A 160 21.62 4.44 -21.28
N LYS A 161 21.40 3.63 -20.22
CA LYS A 161 22.01 3.87 -18.91
C LYS A 161 23.50 3.62 -18.87
N THR A 162 23.99 2.59 -19.59
CA THR A 162 25.39 2.17 -19.57
C THR A 162 26.08 2.29 -20.93
N GLY A 163 25.39 2.76 -21.98
CA GLY A 163 25.92 2.76 -23.35
C GLY A 163 26.18 1.34 -23.88
N GLY A 164 25.46 0.35 -23.38
CA GLY A 164 25.62 -1.07 -23.73
C GLY A 164 26.79 -1.77 -23.02
N LYS A 165 27.54 -1.10 -22.15
CA LYS A 165 28.61 -1.70 -21.34
C LYS A 165 28.02 -2.42 -20.15
N HIS A 166 28.63 -3.53 -19.73
CA HIS A 166 28.32 -4.22 -18.47
C HIS A 166 28.88 -3.42 -17.29
N ILE A 167 28.01 -3.03 -16.38
CA ILE A 167 28.36 -2.22 -15.19
C ILE A 167 27.73 -2.83 -13.96
N ILE A 168 28.51 -2.96 -12.89
CA ILE A 168 28.02 -3.41 -11.61
C ILE A 168 27.43 -2.20 -10.85
N TYR A 169 26.09 -2.17 -10.74
CA TYR A 169 25.37 -1.25 -9.87
C TYR A 169 25.29 -1.86 -8.48
N LYS A 170 26.05 -1.30 -7.55
CA LYS A 170 26.10 -1.80 -6.17
C LYS A 170 24.97 -1.25 -5.32
N LYS A 171 24.53 -2.06 -4.35
CA LYS A 171 23.52 -1.65 -3.36
C LYS A 171 22.23 -1.13 -4.03
N THR A 172 21.82 -1.82 -5.09
CA THR A 172 20.60 -1.47 -5.83
C THR A 172 19.38 -1.99 -5.12
N LEU A 173 18.37 -1.14 -4.99
CA LEU A 173 17.05 -1.54 -4.51
C LEU A 173 16.25 -2.14 -5.67
N GLU A 174 15.99 -3.43 -5.59
CA GLU A 174 15.09 -4.14 -6.48
C GLU A 174 13.68 -4.06 -5.91
N MET A 175 12.80 -3.42 -6.65
CA MET A 175 11.43 -3.14 -6.22
C MET A 175 10.47 -3.97 -7.08
N TYR A 176 9.82 -4.95 -6.46
CA TYR A 176 8.93 -5.87 -7.15
C TYR A 176 7.48 -5.47 -6.93
N ARG A 177 6.74 -5.46 -7.99
CA ARG A 177 5.30 -5.31 -7.95
C ARG A 177 4.63 -6.32 -8.87
N VAL A 178 3.38 -6.58 -8.57
CA VAL A 178 2.53 -7.41 -9.41
C VAL A 178 1.99 -6.57 -10.55
N ASP A 179 2.12 -7.07 -11.78
CA ASP A 179 1.62 -6.46 -13.01
C ASP A 179 0.66 -7.41 -13.73
N PHE A 180 0.04 -6.94 -14.82
CA PHE A 180 -0.90 -7.71 -15.62
C PHE A 180 -1.96 -8.42 -14.78
N SER A 181 -2.62 -7.66 -13.90
CA SER A 181 -3.73 -8.16 -13.06
C SER A 181 -3.34 -9.33 -12.14
N GLY A 182 -2.10 -9.38 -11.71
CA GLY A 182 -1.66 -10.38 -10.73
C GLY A 182 -0.84 -11.54 -11.29
N PHE A 183 -0.68 -11.63 -12.61
CA PHE A 183 -0.03 -12.80 -13.23
C PHE A 183 1.46 -12.67 -13.45
N LEU A 184 2.00 -11.47 -13.50
CA LEU A 184 3.41 -11.25 -13.72
C LEU A 184 3.99 -10.36 -12.63
N TRP A 185 5.22 -10.68 -12.26
CA TRP A 185 6.03 -9.82 -11.41
C TRP A 185 6.93 -8.94 -12.26
N THR A 186 6.93 -7.65 -11.98
CA THR A 186 7.82 -6.68 -12.61
C THR A 186 8.82 -6.17 -11.60
N THR A 187 10.11 -6.20 -11.95
CA THR A 187 11.18 -5.57 -11.17
C THR A 187 11.42 -4.17 -11.69
N ILE A 188 11.36 -3.20 -10.79
CA ILE A 188 11.65 -1.79 -11.09
C ILE A 188 12.96 -1.42 -10.42
N LEU A 189 13.83 -0.74 -11.16
CA LEU A 189 15.15 -0.29 -10.71
C LEU A 189 15.29 1.23 -10.97
N CYS A 190 15.76 1.96 -9.98
CA CYS A 190 16.18 3.36 -10.14
C CYS A 190 17.69 3.39 -10.35
N LEU A 191 18.12 3.31 -11.60
CA LEU A 191 19.53 3.25 -11.98
C LEU A 191 20.05 4.62 -12.45
N ASP A 192 21.19 5.00 -11.94
CA ASP A 192 21.90 6.18 -12.40
C ASP A 192 22.27 6.07 -13.89
N ASN A 193 22.26 7.21 -14.59
CA ASN A 193 22.80 7.27 -15.93
C ASN A 193 24.30 7.52 -15.88
N ILE A 194 25.10 6.54 -16.27
CA ILE A 194 26.57 6.61 -16.32
C ILE A 194 27.12 6.45 -17.73
N ASN A 195 26.25 6.56 -18.74
CA ASN A 195 26.64 6.56 -20.13
C ASN A 195 27.40 7.85 -20.45
N GLU A 196 28.69 7.72 -20.82
CA GLU A 196 29.59 8.85 -21.12
C GLU A 196 29.09 9.73 -22.27
N ASN A 197 28.22 9.22 -23.14
CA ASN A 197 27.64 9.96 -24.26
C ASN A 197 26.41 10.80 -23.90
N LEU A 198 25.95 10.71 -22.65
CA LEU A 198 24.76 11.42 -22.15
C LEU A 198 25.11 12.15 -20.85
N SER A 199 24.26 13.10 -20.47
CA SER A 199 24.42 13.77 -19.18
C SER A 199 24.33 12.75 -18.05
N MET A 200 25.32 12.73 -17.18
CA MET A 200 25.23 11.93 -15.93
C MET A 200 24.04 12.38 -15.13
N ARG A 201 23.27 11.41 -14.61
CA ARG A 201 22.12 11.67 -13.75
C ARG A 201 22.04 10.62 -12.66
N GLU A 202 21.96 11.08 -11.44
CA GLU A 202 21.78 10.24 -10.25
C GLU A 202 20.30 10.15 -9.91
N TYR A 203 19.86 8.96 -9.52
CA TYR A 203 18.47 8.67 -9.12
C TYR A 203 18.42 8.17 -7.67
N SER A 204 18.98 8.98 -6.77
CA SER A 204 18.91 8.73 -5.32
C SER A 204 18.14 9.85 -4.62
N PRO A 205 17.30 9.51 -3.63
CA PRO A 205 17.07 8.17 -3.06
C PRO A 205 16.38 7.23 -4.06
N GLN A 206 16.77 5.94 -4.08
CA GLN A 206 15.97 4.91 -4.73
C GLN A 206 14.71 4.70 -3.88
N SER A 207 13.53 4.87 -4.46
CA SER A 207 12.33 5.06 -3.65
C SER A 207 11.13 4.31 -4.17
N CYS A 208 10.27 3.90 -3.23
CA CYS A 208 9.00 3.25 -3.56
C CYS A 208 7.88 3.69 -2.64
N ASN A 209 6.64 3.50 -3.11
CA ASN A 209 5.52 3.37 -2.21
C ASN A 209 5.08 1.91 -2.12
N ILE A 210 4.70 1.50 -0.91
CA ILE A 210 4.49 0.11 -0.49
C ILE A 210 3.00 -0.10 -0.24
N ILE A 211 2.44 -1.16 -0.83
CA ILE A 211 1.04 -1.52 -0.65
C ILE A 211 0.79 -1.89 0.82
N PRO A 212 -0.22 -1.30 1.49
CA PRO A 212 -0.64 -1.74 2.82
C PRO A 212 -0.97 -3.23 2.85
N GLY A 213 -0.47 -3.93 3.87
CA GLY A 213 -0.61 -5.39 4.00
C GLY A 213 0.47 -6.21 3.28
N ALA A 214 1.42 -5.57 2.57
CA ALA A 214 2.48 -6.28 1.86
C ALA A 214 3.53 -6.89 2.79
N PHE A 215 3.75 -6.29 3.94
CA PHE A 215 4.77 -6.71 4.90
C PHE A 215 4.21 -6.88 6.30
N VAL A 216 4.89 -7.70 7.09
CA VAL A 216 4.52 -7.91 8.50
C VAL A 216 5.28 -6.90 9.37
N PRO A 217 4.59 -6.14 10.24
CA PRO A 217 5.25 -5.29 11.22
C PRO A 217 6.21 -6.09 12.09
N LYS A 218 7.36 -5.50 12.42
CA LYS A 218 8.24 -6.11 13.41
C LYS A 218 7.54 -6.12 14.76
N GLU A 219 7.69 -7.22 15.51
CA GLU A 219 7.23 -7.29 16.89
C GLU A 219 7.83 -6.16 17.72
N ARG A 220 7.01 -5.61 18.62
CA ARG A 220 7.38 -4.52 19.51
C ARG A 220 8.46 -4.96 20.48
N ASP A 221 9.58 -4.27 20.51
CA ASP A 221 10.66 -4.45 21.50
C ASP A 221 10.75 -3.25 22.43
N PRO A 222 10.13 -3.30 23.63
CA PRO A 222 10.11 -2.18 24.58
C PRO A 222 11.50 -1.82 25.14
N GLN A 223 12.51 -2.67 24.96
CA GLN A 223 13.88 -2.41 25.43
C GLN A 223 14.75 -1.74 24.36
N ARG A 224 14.23 -1.63 23.13
CA ARG A 224 14.98 -1.04 22.01
C ARG A 224 15.27 0.43 22.29
N GLN A 225 16.53 0.82 22.11
CA GLN A 225 17.01 2.19 22.21
C GLN A 225 17.19 2.80 20.83
N GLY A 226 16.85 4.08 20.70
CA GLY A 226 17.02 4.85 19.48
C GLY A 226 17.20 6.33 19.78
N LYS A 227 17.40 7.13 18.73
CA LYS A 227 17.56 8.59 18.87
C LYS A 227 16.29 9.30 18.39
N VAL A 228 15.84 10.29 19.14
CA VAL A 228 14.81 11.25 18.67
C VAL A 228 15.50 12.55 18.33
N ILE A 229 15.37 13.00 17.08
CA ILE A 229 16.03 14.17 16.54
C ILE A 229 14.95 15.17 16.11
N GLU A 230 14.81 16.26 16.86
CA GLU A 230 13.91 17.33 16.49
C GLU A 230 14.52 18.13 15.33
N PHE A 231 13.77 18.23 14.22
CA PHE A 231 14.13 19.04 13.07
C PHE A 231 13.30 20.32 13.02
N GLN A 232 13.95 21.45 12.72
CA GLN A 232 13.30 22.76 12.62
C GLN A 232 13.24 23.20 11.15
N PRO A 233 12.10 22.98 10.47
CA PRO A 233 11.96 23.33 9.07
C PRO A 233 11.84 24.83 8.86
N LYS A 234 12.30 25.28 7.70
CA LYS A 234 12.08 26.65 7.22
C LYS A 234 10.75 26.70 6.47
N ILE A 235 9.70 27.16 7.14
CA ILE A 235 8.36 27.39 6.59
C ILE A 235 8.15 28.90 6.49
N ASP A 236 7.81 29.41 5.32
CA ASP A 236 7.56 30.83 5.08
C ASP A 236 6.05 31.11 4.89
N GLU A 237 5.69 32.42 4.87
CA GLU A 237 4.29 32.83 4.73
C GLU A 237 3.63 32.32 3.42
N ASN A 238 4.42 32.12 2.37
CA ASN A 238 3.89 31.60 1.10
C ASN A 238 3.50 30.13 1.19
N ASP A 239 4.08 29.38 2.13
CA ASP A 239 3.72 27.99 2.38
C ASP A 239 2.39 27.88 3.13
N LEU A 240 2.04 28.90 3.92
CA LEU A 240 0.87 28.94 4.80
C LEU A 240 -0.40 29.53 4.16
N LYS A 241 -0.42 29.70 2.83
CA LYS A 241 -1.57 30.26 2.10
C LYS A 241 -2.81 29.36 2.09
N ILE A 242 -2.61 28.04 2.28
CA ILE A 242 -3.67 27.05 2.32
C ILE A 242 -3.93 26.68 3.77
N LYS A 243 -5.20 26.68 4.17
CA LYS A 243 -5.64 26.25 5.50
C LYS A 243 -6.71 25.18 5.36
N VAL A 244 -6.59 24.10 6.10
CA VAL A 244 -7.66 23.11 6.26
C VAL A 244 -8.68 23.69 7.24
N LEU A 245 -9.90 23.93 6.79
CA LEU A 245 -10.97 24.48 7.61
C LEU A 245 -11.70 23.41 8.41
N SER A 246 -11.82 22.22 7.85
CA SER A 246 -12.39 21.06 8.53
C SER A 246 -11.89 19.79 7.88
N GLN A 247 -11.72 18.75 8.69
CA GLN A 247 -11.39 17.40 8.27
C GLN A 247 -12.40 16.45 8.90
N LYS A 248 -12.95 15.54 8.08
CA LYS A 248 -13.87 14.52 8.56
C LYS A 248 -13.39 13.18 8.03
N PHE A 249 -13.04 12.30 8.94
CA PHE A 249 -12.83 10.90 8.59
C PHE A 249 -14.19 10.21 8.47
N VAL A 250 -14.39 9.55 7.37
CA VAL A 250 -15.54 8.68 7.17
C VAL A 250 -15.04 7.27 7.41
N GLU A 251 -15.38 6.72 8.55
CA GLU A 251 -15.19 5.29 8.84
C GLU A 251 -16.13 4.47 7.94
N ASN A 252 -15.77 4.32 6.69
CA ASN A 252 -16.48 3.48 5.73
C ASN A 252 -15.57 2.35 5.21
N GLU A 253 -14.63 1.90 6.02
CA GLU A 253 -13.95 0.66 5.69
C GLU A 253 -14.89 -0.51 5.91
N ILE A 254 -15.19 -1.19 4.82
CA ILE A 254 -15.91 -2.46 4.88
C ILE A 254 -14.95 -3.48 5.46
N ASP A 255 -15.33 -4.02 6.59
CA ASP A 255 -14.57 -5.07 7.26
C ASP A 255 -14.80 -6.40 6.52
N PHE A 256 -13.78 -6.84 5.79
CA PHE A 256 -13.75 -8.18 5.17
C PHE A 256 -12.95 -9.17 6.01
N ASP A 257 -12.01 -8.69 6.80
CA ASP A 257 -11.00 -9.53 7.46
C ASP A 257 -11.59 -10.34 8.61
N ASN A 258 -12.62 -9.81 9.27
CA ASN A 258 -13.35 -10.51 10.33
C ASN A 258 -14.46 -11.46 9.83
N TYR A 259 -14.64 -11.56 8.50
CA TYR A 259 -15.65 -12.44 7.91
C TYR A 259 -15.02 -13.65 7.24
N LYS A 260 -15.45 -14.84 7.65
CA LYS A 260 -15.02 -16.11 7.01
C LYS A 260 -15.70 -16.36 5.68
N THR A 261 -16.83 -15.71 5.44
CA THR A 261 -17.58 -15.82 4.18
C THR A 261 -17.74 -14.43 3.55
N VAL A 262 -17.47 -14.32 2.27
CA VAL A 262 -17.74 -13.13 1.47
C VAL A 262 -18.63 -13.49 0.30
N VAL A 263 -19.70 -12.74 0.14
CA VAL A 263 -20.61 -12.83 -1.00
C VAL A 263 -20.36 -11.61 -1.89
N SER A 264 -20.06 -11.80 -3.15
CA SER A 264 -19.77 -10.69 -4.06
C SER A 264 -20.65 -10.73 -5.30
N PHE A 265 -20.94 -9.55 -5.87
CA PHE A 265 -21.71 -9.47 -7.09
C PHE A 265 -21.10 -8.56 -8.17
N GLY A 266 -21.42 -8.88 -9.40
CA GLY A 266 -20.99 -8.14 -10.58
C GLY A 266 -22.13 -7.62 -11.42
N ARG A 267 -21.84 -7.25 -12.67
CA ARG A 267 -22.82 -6.69 -13.63
C ARG A 267 -24.00 -7.60 -13.92
N GLY A 268 -23.95 -8.88 -13.61
CA GLY A 268 -25.08 -9.80 -13.76
C GLY A 268 -26.35 -9.42 -12.99
N ILE A 269 -26.28 -8.42 -12.07
CA ILE A 269 -27.45 -7.90 -11.36
C ILE A 269 -28.27 -6.88 -12.18
N GLN A 270 -27.77 -6.45 -13.34
CA GLN A 270 -28.24 -5.26 -14.09
C GLN A 270 -29.71 -5.29 -14.52
N ASP A 271 -30.31 -6.47 -14.71
CA ASP A 271 -31.69 -6.60 -15.17
C ASP A 271 -32.70 -6.17 -14.09
N ALA A 272 -32.37 -6.33 -12.82
CA ALA A 272 -33.19 -5.91 -11.68
C ALA A 272 -32.32 -5.56 -10.46
N PRO A 273 -31.52 -4.46 -10.51
CA PRO A 273 -30.47 -4.18 -9.55
C PRO A 273 -30.94 -4.18 -8.09
N GLU A 274 -32.04 -3.46 -7.80
CA GLU A 274 -32.55 -3.36 -6.42
C GLU A 274 -33.05 -4.68 -5.86
N LYS A 275 -33.76 -5.45 -6.69
CA LYS A 275 -34.26 -6.75 -6.30
C LYS A 275 -33.13 -7.73 -6.05
N ASN A 276 -32.15 -7.75 -6.95
CA ASN A 276 -31.02 -8.66 -6.89
C ASN A 276 -30.08 -8.35 -5.71
N ILE A 277 -29.82 -7.08 -5.43
CA ILE A 277 -29.02 -6.67 -4.27
C ILE A 277 -29.70 -7.05 -2.97
N LYS A 278 -31.01 -6.81 -2.83
CA LYS A 278 -31.76 -7.24 -1.64
C LYS A 278 -31.72 -8.75 -1.43
N LEU A 279 -31.86 -9.51 -2.52
CA LEU A 279 -31.79 -10.97 -2.46
C LEU A 279 -30.39 -11.45 -2.02
N ILE A 280 -29.33 -10.84 -2.54
CA ILE A 280 -27.94 -11.11 -2.14
C ILE A 280 -27.72 -10.72 -0.68
N GLU A 281 -28.26 -9.60 -0.25
CA GLU A 281 -28.18 -9.14 1.16
C GLU A 281 -28.84 -10.13 2.14
N GLU A 282 -30.04 -10.61 1.81
CA GLU A 282 -30.73 -11.61 2.61
C GLU A 282 -29.95 -12.93 2.69
N PHE A 283 -29.40 -13.37 1.57
CA PHE A 283 -28.55 -14.55 1.51
C PHE A 283 -27.26 -14.39 2.33
N ALA A 284 -26.58 -13.26 2.18
CA ALA A 284 -25.35 -12.94 2.93
C ALA A 284 -25.62 -12.92 4.46
N LYS A 285 -26.75 -12.36 4.88
CA LYS A 285 -27.17 -12.37 6.29
C LYS A 285 -27.35 -13.78 6.84
N GLN A 286 -27.93 -14.73 6.07
CA GLN A 286 -28.08 -16.12 6.51
C GLN A 286 -26.73 -16.82 6.70
N LEU A 287 -25.70 -16.43 5.94
CA LEU A 287 -24.36 -17.00 6.02
C LEU A 287 -23.44 -16.25 6.98
N ASN A 288 -23.91 -15.19 7.64
CA ASN A 288 -23.05 -14.23 8.36
C ASN A 288 -21.88 -13.75 7.50
N ALA A 289 -22.18 -13.40 6.25
CA ALA A 289 -21.18 -13.03 5.25
C ALA A 289 -21.11 -11.52 5.03
N GLN A 290 -19.91 -11.02 4.70
CA GLN A 290 -19.75 -9.65 4.21
C GLN A 290 -20.06 -9.59 2.73
N VAL A 291 -20.55 -8.42 2.26
CA VAL A 291 -20.88 -8.21 0.85
C VAL A 291 -19.84 -7.36 0.14
N GLY A 292 -19.26 -7.90 -0.93
CA GLY A 292 -18.33 -7.25 -1.83
C GLY A 292 -18.91 -6.99 -3.22
N ILE A 293 -18.20 -6.22 -4.04
CA ILE A 293 -18.60 -5.90 -5.41
C ILE A 293 -17.41 -5.98 -6.38
N SER A 294 -17.69 -6.18 -7.66
CA SER A 294 -16.70 -5.96 -8.71
C SER A 294 -16.58 -4.47 -9.06
N LEU A 295 -15.42 -4.03 -9.51
CA LEU A 295 -15.12 -2.61 -9.82
C LEU A 295 -16.18 -1.91 -10.71
N PRO A 296 -16.75 -2.53 -11.77
CA PRO A 296 -17.78 -1.86 -12.59
C PRO A 296 -18.97 -1.37 -11.78
N ILE A 297 -19.34 -2.04 -10.69
CA ILE A 297 -20.47 -1.66 -9.85
C ILE A 297 -20.23 -0.32 -9.15
N ALA A 298 -19.03 -0.08 -8.63
CA ALA A 298 -18.67 1.20 -8.02
C ALA A 298 -18.65 2.39 -8.99
N LYS A 299 -18.66 2.12 -10.30
CA LYS A 299 -18.72 3.15 -11.35
C LYS A 299 -20.13 3.54 -11.78
N ASN A 300 -21.15 3.16 -11.01
CA ASN A 300 -22.55 3.48 -11.26
C ASN A 300 -23.02 3.10 -12.69
N VAL A 301 -22.75 1.86 -13.09
CA VAL A 301 -23.08 1.37 -14.44
C VAL A 301 -24.58 1.15 -14.69
N PHE A 302 -25.41 1.30 -13.66
CA PHE A 302 -26.88 1.26 -13.73
C PHE A 302 -27.50 2.18 -12.67
N THR A 303 -28.78 2.52 -12.86
CA THR A 303 -29.53 3.36 -11.93
C THR A 303 -30.05 2.53 -10.76
N ALA A 304 -29.80 2.97 -9.54
CA ALA A 304 -30.35 2.39 -8.32
C ALA A 304 -30.79 3.51 -7.35
N SER A 305 -31.55 3.15 -6.33
CA SER A 305 -31.96 4.10 -5.28
C SER A 305 -30.75 4.65 -4.52
N PRO A 306 -30.87 5.86 -3.94
CA PRO A 306 -29.77 6.44 -3.14
C PRO A 306 -29.28 5.55 -2.02
N ALA A 307 -30.19 4.79 -1.39
CA ALA A 307 -29.84 3.85 -0.31
C ALA A 307 -28.92 2.72 -0.81
N ILE A 308 -29.19 2.17 -2.00
CA ILE A 308 -28.35 1.13 -2.61
C ILE A 308 -27.02 1.72 -3.07
N THR A 309 -27.07 2.86 -3.75
CA THR A 309 -25.84 3.50 -4.24
C THR A 309 -24.88 3.84 -3.10
N SER A 310 -25.37 4.42 -2.02
CA SER A 310 -24.53 4.79 -0.87
C SER A 310 -24.00 3.61 -0.05
N ASN A 311 -24.70 2.48 -0.04
CA ASN A 311 -24.31 1.32 0.75
C ASN A 311 -23.48 0.30 -0.02
N TYR A 312 -23.72 0.14 -1.31
CA TYR A 312 -23.12 -0.93 -2.10
C TYR A 312 -22.25 -0.45 -3.26
N MET A 313 -22.57 0.69 -3.91
CA MET A 313 -21.81 1.18 -5.07
C MET A 313 -20.65 2.08 -4.64
N ILE A 314 -19.88 1.66 -3.67
CA ILE A 314 -18.80 2.43 -3.07
C ILE A 314 -17.44 1.75 -3.26
N PRO A 315 -16.37 2.53 -3.42
CA PRO A 315 -15.02 1.98 -3.65
C PRO A 315 -14.54 1.01 -2.56
N SER A 316 -14.91 1.23 -1.30
CA SER A 316 -14.51 0.39 -0.17
C SER A 316 -15.05 -1.04 -0.20
N ARG A 317 -16.07 -1.32 -1.03
CA ARG A 317 -16.59 -2.68 -1.27
C ARG A 317 -15.96 -3.39 -2.46
N VAL A 318 -15.15 -2.69 -3.25
CA VAL A 318 -14.55 -3.26 -4.46
C VAL A 318 -13.51 -4.31 -4.08
N ILE A 319 -13.65 -5.50 -4.68
CA ILE A 319 -12.68 -6.59 -4.60
C ILE A 319 -11.94 -6.66 -5.94
N GLY A 320 -10.62 -6.74 -5.89
CA GLY A 320 -9.77 -6.77 -7.07
C GLY A 320 -8.56 -5.85 -6.99
N THR A 321 -7.80 -5.74 -8.07
CA THR A 321 -6.58 -4.91 -8.17
C THR A 321 -6.79 -3.43 -7.86
N SER A 322 -7.98 -2.91 -8.08
CA SER A 322 -8.35 -1.51 -7.77
C SER A 322 -9.17 -1.37 -6.48
N GLY A 323 -9.19 -2.38 -5.64
CA GLY A 323 -9.95 -2.44 -4.41
C GLY A 323 -9.21 -3.22 -3.34
N ARG A 324 -9.95 -4.05 -2.60
CA ARG A 324 -9.39 -4.90 -1.54
C ARG A 324 -8.95 -6.25 -2.10
N LYS A 325 -7.84 -6.77 -1.58
CA LYS A 325 -7.47 -8.17 -1.70
C LYS A 325 -7.93 -8.88 -0.43
N ILE A 326 -8.64 -9.99 -0.60
CA ILE A 326 -9.27 -10.76 0.48
C ILE A 326 -8.96 -12.24 0.35
N SER A 327 -8.99 -12.97 1.48
CA SER A 327 -8.73 -14.41 1.53
C SER A 327 -9.71 -15.14 2.46
N PRO A 328 -11.04 -15.05 2.22
CA PRO A 328 -12.01 -15.71 3.08
C PRO A 328 -11.95 -17.24 2.95
N MET A 329 -12.52 -17.95 3.93
CA MET A 329 -12.72 -19.39 3.85
C MET A 329 -13.70 -19.78 2.72
N LEU A 330 -14.73 -18.95 2.50
CA LEU A 330 -15.72 -19.15 1.45
C LEU A 330 -15.99 -17.85 0.70
N TYR A 331 -15.79 -17.88 -0.60
CA TYR A 331 -16.13 -16.80 -1.51
C TYR A 331 -17.26 -17.21 -2.44
N ILE A 332 -18.32 -16.41 -2.51
CA ILE A 332 -19.46 -16.68 -3.40
C ILE A 332 -19.66 -15.54 -4.36
N ALA A 333 -19.54 -15.82 -5.67
CA ALA A 333 -19.62 -14.82 -6.73
C ALA A 333 -20.96 -14.92 -7.51
N PHE A 334 -21.74 -13.85 -7.55
CA PHE A 334 -22.97 -13.75 -8.32
C PHE A 334 -22.84 -12.81 -9.52
N GLY A 335 -23.01 -13.34 -10.73
CA GLY A 335 -22.97 -12.54 -11.95
C GLY A 335 -21.67 -11.80 -12.19
N ILE A 336 -20.56 -12.35 -11.71
CA ILE A 336 -19.19 -11.88 -11.94
C ILE A 336 -18.61 -12.60 -13.14
N SER A 337 -17.98 -11.89 -14.06
CA SER A 337 -17.41 -12.48 -15.27
C SER A 337 -16.09 -13.21 -15.06
N GLY A 338 -15.38 -12.96 -13.94
CA GLY A 338 -14.04 -13.51 -13.72
C GLY A 338 -12.94 -12.76 -14.47
N ALA A 339 -13.14 -11.45 -14.71
CA ALA A 339 -12.04 -10.63 -15.19
C ALA A 339 -10.85 -10.70 -14.21
N MET A 340 -9.64 -10.79 -14.75
CA MET A 340 -8.38 -10.99 -14.02
C MET A 340 -8.22 -10.00 -12.88
N GLN A 341 -8.64 -8.73 -13.11
CA GLN A 341 -8.60 -7.66 -12.10
C GLN A 341 -9.45 -7.96 -10.86
N HIS A 342 -10.54 -8.70 -11.01
CA HIS A 342 -11.37 -9.13 -9.89
C HIS A 342 -10.80 -10.40 -9.24
N VAL A 343 -10.40 -11.35 -10.07
CA VAL A 343 -9.85 -12.64 -9.62
C VAL A 343 -8.64 -12.44 -8.70
N SER A 344 -7.70 -11.55 -9.06
CA SER A 344 -6.52 -11.26 -8.24
C SER A 344 -6.84 -10.70 -6.84
N GLY A 345 -8.07 -10.22 -6.62
CA GLY A 345 -8.52 -9.77 -5.31
C GLY A 345 -9.15 -10.86 -4.44
N MET A 346 -9.43 -12.07 -4.99
CA MET A 346 -10.11 -13.15 -4.29
C MET A 346 -9.46 -14.53 -4.50
N GLU A 347 -8.41 -14.64 -5.29
CA GLU A 347 -7.76 -15.91 -5.66
C GLU A 347 -7.20 -16.70 -4.46
N ASP A 348 -6.87 -16.02 -3.35
CA ASP A 348 -6.40 -16.64 -2.11
C ASP A 348 -7.55 -17.17 -1.22
N SER A 349 -8.81 -17.13 -1.69
CA SER A 349 -9.96 -17.72 -1.00
C SER A 349 -9.82 -19.24 -0.93
N GLN A 350 -10.17 -19.85 0.22
CA GLN A 350 -9.98 -21.30 0.40
C GLN A 350 -10.99 -22.13 -0.41
N PHE A 351 -12.20 -21.60 -0.64
CA PHE A 351 -13.23 -22.26 -1.43
C PHE A 351 -14.05 -21.22 -2.20
N VAL A 352 -14.25 -21.43 -3.49
CA VAL A 352 -14.91 -20.49 -4.39
C VAL A 352 -16.14 -21.12 -5.04
N ILE A 353 -17.31 -20.51 -4.84
CA ILE A 353 -18.55 -20.83 -5.54
C ILE A 353 -18.91 -19.70 -6.45
N SER A 354 -19.22 -19.96 -7.72
CA SER A 354 -19.73 -18.94 -8.62
C SER A 354 -21.06 -19.34 -9.27
N VAL A 355 -21.91 -18.33 -9.42
CA VAL A 355 -23.21 -18.44 -10.10
C VAL A 355 -23.21 -17.48 -11.28
N ASN A 356 -23.32 -18.01 -12.49
CA ASN A 356 -23.34 -17.20 -13.71
C ASN A 356 -24.25 -17.81 -14.75
N ALA A 357 -25.00 -16.97 -15.47
CA ALA A 357 -25.83 -17.41 -16.57
C ALA A 357 -25.01 -17.80 -17.81
N ASP A 358 -23.81 -17.21 -17.95
CA ASP A 358 -22.87 -17.53 -19.04
C ASP A 358 -21.94 -18.68 -18.61
N GLU A 359 -22.12 -19.83 -19.24
CA GLU A 359 -21.31 -21.04 -19.01
C GLU A 359 -19.84 -20.87 -19.43
N ASN A 360 -19.54 -19.92 -20.31
CA ASN A 360 -18.18 -19.63 -20.78
C ASN A 360 -17.53 -18.49 -19.99
N SER A 361 -18.14 -18.05 -18.91
CA SER A 361 -17.59 -16.99 -18.07
C SER A 361 -16.27 -17.45 -17.42
N PRO A 362 -15.16 -16.69 -17.56
CA PRO A 362 -13.85 -17.06 -16.99
C PRO A 362 -13.85 -17.32 -15.49
N VAL A 363 -14.82 -16.81 -14.73
CA VAL A 363 -14.94 -17.12 -13.29
C VAL A 363 -15.06 -18.63 -13.01
N LYS A 364 -15.54 -19.41 -13.99
CA LYS A 364 -15.63 -20.85 -13.90
C LYS A 364 -14.26 -21.52 -13.65
N ASP A 365 -13.21 -21.00 -14.28
CA ASP A 365 -11.87 -21.58 -14.24
C ASP A 365 -11.20 -21.42 -12.87
N VAL A 366 -11.69 -20.47 -12.05
CA VAL A 366 -11.18 -20.18 -10.71
C VAL A 366 -12.16 -20.60 -9.60
N SER A 367 -13.22 -21.34 -9.96
CA SER A 367 -14.26 -21.76 -9.02
C SER A 367 -14.14 -23.25 -8.70
N ASP A 368 -14.23 -23.61 -7.42
CA ASP A 368 -14.37 -25.01 -7.00
C ASP A 368 -15.75 -25.56 -7.39
N ILE A 369 -16.78 -24.71 -7.33
CA ILE A 369 -18.12 -25.04 -7.80
C ILE A 369 -18.62 -23.92 -8.71
N PHE A 370 -19.02 -24.27 -9.92
CA PHE A 370 -19.70 -23.38 -10.85
C PHE A 370 -21.16 -23.81 -11.05
N LEU A 371 -22.08 -22.91 -10.73
CA LEU A 371 -23.51 -23.10 -10.91
C LEU A 371 -23.98 -22.28 -12.12
N LYS A 372 -24.35 -22.96 -13.21
CA LYS A 372 -24.96 -22.31 -14.37
C LYS A 372 -26.40 -21.91 -14.06
N GLY A 373 -26.67 -20.63 -14.02
CA GLY A 373 -28.01 -20.11 -13.77
C GLY A 373 -28.03 -18.62 -13.50
N ARG A 374 -29.21 -18.06 -13.44
CA ARG A 374 -29.42 -16.69 -12.98
C ARG A 374 -29.46 -16.67 -11.47
N MET A 375 -28.91 -15.64 -10.84
CA MET A 375 -28.90 -15.53 -9.39
C MET A 375 -30.31 -15.47 -8.80
N GLU A 376 -31.26 -14.88 -9.53
CA GLU A 376 -32.67 -14.78 -9.12
C GLU A 376 -33.34 -16.15 -8.94
N ASP A 377 -32.86 -17.17 -9.65
CA ASP A 377 -33.37 -18.53 -9.60
C ASP A 377 -32.57 -19.37 -8.59
N VAL A 378 -31.25 -19.17 -8.54
CA VAL A 378 -30.33 -19.99 -7.74
C VAL A 378 -30.35 -19.60 -6.26
N ILE A 379 -30.32 -18.30 -5.93
CA ILE A 379 -30.25 -17.85 -4.54
C ILE A 379 -31.44 -18.36 -3.68
N PRO A 380 -32.71 -18.28 -4.16
CA PRO A 380 -33.83 -18.78 -3.38
C PRO A 380 -33.72 -20.29 -3.05
N LEU A 381 -33.22 -21.09 -3.99
CA LEU A 381 -33.02 -22.53 -3.80
C LEU A 381 -31.92 -22.79 -2.76
N LEU A 382 -30.81 -22.04 -2.83
CA LEU A 382 -29.74 -22.13 -1.81
C LEU A 382 -30.23 -21.72 -0.43
N MET A 383 -31.05 -20.67 -0.34
CA MET A 383 -31.64 -20.22 0.92
C MET A 383 -32.61 -21.25 1.51
N GLU A 384 -33.40 -21.92 0.68
CA GLU A 384 -34.32 -22.99 1.09
C GLU A 384 -33.54 -24.20 1.62
N GLU A 385 -32.48 -24.62 0.87
CA GLU A 385 -31.69 -25.77 1.29
C GLU A 385 -30.92 -25.50 2.59
N LEU A 386 -30.40 -24.30 2.80
CA LEU A 386 -29.76 -23.90 4.06
C LEU A 386 -30.72 -23.97 5.24
N LYS A 387 -32.00 -23.61 5.04
CA LYS A 387 -33.03 -23.72 6.08
C LYS A 387 -33.40 -25.19 6.40
N ASN A 388 -33.50 -26.01 5.35
CA ASN A 388 -33.90 -27.41 5.49
C ASN A 388 -32.85 -28.26 6.19
N GLN A 389 -31.58 -27.99 5.97
CA GLN A 389 -30.48 -28.74 6.57
C GLN A 389 -30.10 -28.28 7.97
N GLN A 390 -30.77 -27.26 8.52
CA GLN A 390 -30.41 -26.64 9.82
C GLN A 390 -28.91 -26.34 9.96
N ILE A 391 -28.23 -26.06 8.84
CA ILE A 391 -26.82 -25.73 8.85
C ILE A 391 -26.69 -24.28 9.36
N THR A 392 -26.72 -24.17 10.69
CA THR A 392 -26.16 -22.99 11.33
C THR A 392 -24.66 -23.14 11.20
N LEU A 393 -24.05 -22.52 10.19
CA LEU A 393 -22.60 -22.33 10.14
C LEU A 393 -22.24 -21.46 11.35
N GLN A 394 -22.11 -22.10 12.53
CA GLN A 394 -21.51 -21.49 13.70
C GLN A 394 -20.02 -21.34 13.38
N VAL A 395 -19.74 -20.21 12.78
CA VAL A 395 -18.41 -19.77 12.53
C VAL A 395 -18.00 -18.93 13.74
N LYS A 396 -17.33 -19.60 14.70
CA LYS A 396 -16.62 -18.92 15.80
C LYS A 396 -15.36 -18.29 15.29
#